data_7963d75664338df554487f574e5a39f9
#
_entry.id   7963d75664338df554487f574e5a39f9
#
_cell.length_a   1.000
_cell.length_b   1.000
_cell.length_c   1.000
_cell.angle_alpha   90.00
_cell.angle_beta   90.00
_cell.angle_gamma   90.00
#
_symmetry.space_group_name_H-M   'P 1'
#
loop_
_entity.id
_entity.type
_entity.pdbx_description
1 polymer ?
#
loop_
_entity_poly.entity_id
_entity_poly.type
_entity_poly.pdbx_seq_one_letter_code
_entity_poly.pdbx_strand_id
1 'polypeptide(L)'
;MQKSFSMASEVLGLSGAKVTNCMKCGRCSAACPVSGGMDIFPHEFVSKLGNEDLAPLLECDAIWQCLSCFACVERCPRDVKPAYVLDAVKQHVIRGKKHVANEPNVEINENTPQQLLVSLFRKYRK
;
A
#
# COMPACT_ATOMS: atom_id res chain seq x y z
N MET A 1 1.33 -18.83 -13.49
CA MET A 1 2.66 -18.61 -12.88
C MET A 1 3.43 -17.41 -13.47
N GLN A 2 3.52 -17.22 -14.77
CA GLN A 2 4.26 -16.08 -15.37
C GLN A 2 3.68 -14.68 -15.05
N LYS A 3 2.37 -14.55 -14.83
CA LYS A 3 1.73 -13.25 -14.56
C LYS A 3 2.03 -12.72 -13.15
N SER A 4 2.17 -13.61 -12.17
CA SER A 4 2.51 -13.22 -10.79
C SER A 4 3.98 -12.78 -10.62
N PHE A 5 4.89 -13.38 -11.35
CA PHE A 5 6.31 -13.00 -11.37
C PHE A 5 6.49 -11.56 -11.89
N SER A 6 5.82 -11.21 -12.99
CA SER A 6 5.85 -9.85 -13.54
C SER A 6 5.28 -8.81 -12.59
N MET A 7 4.20 -9.14 -11.87
CA MET A 7 3.56 -8.23 -10.90
C MET A 7 4.41 -8.01 -9.64
N ALA A 8 5.04 -9.06 -9.11
CA ALA A 8 5.94 -8.93 -7.96
C ALA A 8 7.16 -8.07 -8.29
N SER A 9 7.75 -8.24 -9.48
CA SER A 9 8.87 -7.41 -9.93
C SER A 9 8.48 -5.95 -10.14
N GLU A 10 7.25 -5.67 -10.60
CA GLU A 10 6.71 -4.32 -10.72
C GLU A 10 6.56 -3.65 -9.34
N VAL A 11 5.96 -4.36 -8.37
CA VAL A 11 5.82 -3.86 -7.00
C VAL A 11 7.19 -3.63 -6.34
N LEU A 12 8.15 -4.53 -6.56
CA LEU A 12 9.54 -4.36 -6.10
C LEU A 12 10.19 -3.12 -6.71
N GLY A 13 10.01 -2.91 -8.01
CA GLY A 13 10.52 -1.75 -8.72
C GLY A 13 9.93 -0.43 -8.18
N LEU A 14 8.62 -0.42 -7.90
CA LEU A 14 7.93 0.73 -7.31
C LEU A 14 8.40 1.02 -5.88
N SER A 15 8.63 -0.03 -5.08
CA SER A 15 9.05 0.13 -3.68
C SER A 15 10.47 0.64 -3.52
N GLY A 16 11.36 0.32 -4.46
CA GLY A 16 12.81 0.52 -4.31
C GLY A 16 13.41 -0.21 -3.09
N ALA A 17 12.67 -1.15 -2.51
CA ALA A 17 13.07 -1.88 -1.32
C ALA A 17 14.00 -3.05 -1.65
N LYS A 18 14.99 -3.27 -0.77
CA LYS A 18 15.92 -4.41 -0.89
C LYS A 18 15.41 -5.58 -0.03
N VAL A 19 14.33 -6.21 -0.46
CA VAL A 19 13.67 -7.29 0.31
C VAL A 19 14.58 -8.49 0.58
N THR A 20 15.54 -8.75 -0.30
CA THR A 20 16.55 -9.83 -0.14
C THR A 20 17.48 -9.61 1.06
N ASN A 21 17.63 -8.37 1.53
CA ASN A 21 18.45 -8.06 2.70
C ASN A 21 17.74 -8.37 4.02
N CYS A 22 16.46 -8.73 3.99
CA CYS A 22 15.68 -8.98 5.19
C CYS A 22 16.16 -10.21 5.93
N MET A 23 16.58 -10.03 7.19
CA MET A 23 16.97 -11.13 8.09
C MET A 23 15.82 -11.64 8.95
N LYS A 24 14.58 -11.23 8.67
CA LYS A 24 13.36 -11.64 9.40
C LYS A 24 13.41 -11.40 10.91
N CYS A 25 14.07 -10.35 11.37
CA CYS A 25 14.25 -10.06 12.80
C CYS A 25 12.99 -9.54 13.52
N GLY A 26 11.93 -9.16 12.81
CA GLY A 26 10.64 -8.70 13.36
C GLY A 26 10.63 -7.30 13.97
N ARG A 27 11.75 -6.56 13.99
CA ARG A 27 11.83 -5.21 14.61
C ARG A 27 10.86 -4.22 13.98
N CYS A 28 10.60 -4.32 12.67
CA CYS A 28 9.64 -3.47 11.98
C CYS A 28 8.21 -3.67 12.48
N SER A 29 7.82 -4.91 12.78
CA SER A 29 6.50 -5.22 13.34
C SER A 29 6.38 -4.83 14.80
N ALA A 30 7.44 -5.03 15.59
CA ALA A 30 7.48 -4.59 16.98
C ALA A 30 7.43 -3.06 17.13
N ALA A 31 7.95 -2.30 16.16
CA ALA A 31 7.92 -0.85 16.15
C ALA A 31 6.60 -0.27 15.58
N CYS A 32 5.77 -1.09 14.97
CA CYS A 32 4.55 -0.63 14.31
C CYS A 32 3.44 -0.37 15.32
N PRO A 33 2.92 0.87 15.43
CA PRO A 33 1.89 1.22 16.41
C PRO A 33 0.53 0.55 16.16
N VAL A 34 0.30 0.06 14.94
CA VAL A 34 -0.96 -0.57 14.52
C VAL A 34 -0.82 -2.07 14.26
N SER A 35 0.33 -2.66 14.57
CA SER A 35 0.57 -4.10 14.31
C SER A 35 -0.45 -5.02 14.97
N GLY A 36 -0.99 -4.65 16.13
CA GLY A 36 -1.99 -5.45 16.83
C GLY A 36 -3.33 -5.62 16.11
N GLY A 37 -3.62 -4.78 15.12
CA GLY A 37 -4.83 -4.85 14.31
C GLY A 37 -4.60 -5.34 12.87
N MET A 38 -3.34 -5.56 12.48
CA MET A 38 -3.00 -5.99 11.13
C MET A 38 -3.17 -7.50 10.97
N ASP A 39 -3.77 -7.90 9.86
CA ASP A 39 -3.88 -9.30 9.40
C ASP A 39 -2.54 -9.85 8.87
N ILE A 40 -1.70 -8.98 8.29
CA ILE A 40 -0.34 -9.30 7.84
C ILE A 40 0.62 -8.28 8.44
N PHE A 41 1.65 -8.75 9.13
CA PHE A 41 2.63 -7.87 9.77
C PHE A 41 3.65 -7.28 8.79
N PRO A 42 4.26 -6.10 9.09
CA PRO A 42 5.25 -5.47 8.21
C PRO A 42 6.42 -6.37 7.78
N HIS A 43 6.92 -7.24 8.66
CA HIS A 43 7.99 -8.18 8.30
C HIS A 43 7.53 -9.29 7.36
N GLU A 44 6.24 -9.68 7.45
CA GLU A 44 5.65 -10.68 6.55
C GLU A 44 5.45 -10.13 5.15
N PHE A 45 5.07 -8.84 5.01
CA PHE A 45 5.03 -8.18 3.70
C PHE A 45 6.35 -8.32 2.96
N VAL A 46 7.46 -8.01 3.64
CA VAL A 46 8.80 -8.12 3.07
C VAL A 46 9.12 -9.57 2.70
N SER A 47 8.79 -10.52 3.59
CA SER A 47 9.06 -11.95 3.38
C SER A 47 8.22 -12.52 2.22
N LYS A 48 6.92 -12.21 2.17
CA LYS A 48 6.02 -12.68 1.11
C LYS A 48 6.41 -12.11 -0.25
N LEU A 49 6.72 -10.81 -0.31
CA LEU A 49 7.18 -10.19 -1.55
C LEU A 49 8.54 -10.75 -2.00
N GLY A 50 9.45 -11.04 -1.07
CA GLY A 50 10.72 -11.69 -1.37
C GLY A 50 10.58 -13.13 -1.89
N ASN A 51 9.48 -13.80 -1.55
CA ASN A 51 9.11 -15.13 -2.07
C ASN A 51 8.19 -15.07 -3.29
N GLU A 52 7.95 -13.87 -3.85
CA GLU A 52 7.04 -13.63 -4.98
C GLU A 52 5.58 -14.02 -4.72
N ASP A 53 5.19 -14.18 -3.45
CA ASP A 53 3.84 -14.48 -3.02
C ASP A 53 3.03 -13.19 -2.83
N LEU A 54 2.58 -12.62 -3.94
CA LEU A 54 1.87 -11.34 -3.95
C LEU A 54 0.38 -11.48 -3.67
N ALA A 55 -0.24 -12.61 -3.98
CA ALA A 55 -1.69 -12.78 -3.89
C ALA A 55 -2.28 -12.39 -2.52
N PRO A 56 -1.78 -12.89 -1.36
CA PRO A 56 -2.32 -12.51 -0.06
C PRO A 56 -2.07 -11.03 0.27
N LEU A 57 -1.05 -10.41 -0.31
CA LEU A 57 -0.74 -9.00 -0.07
C LEU A 57 -1.71 -8.05 -0.77
N LEU A 58 -2.31 -8.47 -1.89
CA LEU A 58 -3.26 -7.65 -2.64
C LEU A 58 -4.67 -7.63 -2.01
N GLU A 59 -4.99 -8.64 -1.20
CA GLU A 59 -6.31 -8.82 -0.61
C GLU A 59 -6.37 -8.44 0.88
N CYS A 60 -5.21 -8.19 1.52
CA CYS A 60 -5.13 -7.92 2.95
C CYS A 60 -5.62 -6.51 3.32
N ASP A 61 -6.11 -6.38 4.55
CA ASP A 61 -6.54 -5.09 5.10
C ASP A 61 -5.38 -4.26 5.68
N ALA A 62 -4.25 -4.89 5.98
CA ALA A 62 -3.07 -4.24 6.57
C ALA A 62 -2.55 -3.05 5.75
N ILE A 63 -2.65 -3.09 4.41
CA ILE A 63 -2.26 -1.97 3.54
C ILE A 63 -3.07 -0.69 3.82
N TRP A 64 -4.31 -0.82 4.27
CA TRP A 64 -5.19 0.31 4.60
C TRP A 64 -5.03 0.78 6.04
N GLN A 65 -4.58 -0.09 6.94
CA GLN A 65 -4.33 0.22 8.34
C GLN A 65 -2.98 0.93 8.56
N CYS A 66 -2.05 0.80 7.61
CA CYS A 66 -0.74 1.44 7.70
C CYS A 66 -0.85 2.96 7.78
N LEU A 67 -0.32 3.56 8.85
CA LEU A 67 -0.31 5.00 9.10
C LEU A 67 0.78 5.75 8.33
N SER A 68 1.63 5.05 7.59
CA SER A 68 2.79 5.64 6.89
C SER A 68 3.71 6.45 7.81
N CYS A 69 3.87 6.00 9.06
CA CYS A 69 4.69 6.69 10.07
C CYS A 69 6.19 6.43 9.92
N PHE A 70 6.61 5.53 9.04
CA PHE A 70 8.00 5.14 8.75
C PHE A 70 8.80 4.58 9.93
N ALA A 71 8.22 4.33 11.10
CA ALA A 71 8.90 3.73 12.25
C ALA A 71 9.57 2.39 11.90
N CYS A 72 8.95 1.58 11.06
CA CYS A 72 9.49 0.31 10.58
C CYS A 72 10.73 0.49 9.66
N VAL A 73 10.84 1.62 8.98
CA VAL A 73 12.01 1.96 8.14
C VAL A 73 13.19 2.33 9.04
N GLU A 74 12.97 3.23 9.99
CA GLU A 74 14.00 3.69 10.92
C GLU A 74 14.56 2.58 11.82
N ARG A 75 13.70 1.62 12.18
CA ARG A 75 14.11 0.48 13.04
C ARG A 75 14.74 -0.68 12.28
N CYS A 76 14.78 -0.62 10.96
CA CYS A 76 15.33 -1.72 10.15
C CYS A 76 16.86 -1.67 10.10
N PRO A 77 17.59 -2.66 10.67
CA PRO A 77 19.05 -2.66 10.68
C PRO A 77 19.67 -2.95 9.30
N ARG A 78 18.85 -3.39 8.34
CA ARG A 78 19.28 -3.78 6.99
C ARG A 78 18.80 -2.84 5.90
N ASP A 79 18.19 -1.71 6.26
CA ASP A 79 17.64 -0.71 5.32
C ASP A 79 16.70 -1.34 4.25
N VAL A 80 15.85 -2.25 4.68
CA VAL A 80 14.90 -2.96 3.79
C VAL A 80 13.73 -2.08 3.38
N LYS A 81 13.37 -1.08 4.19
CA LYS A 81 12.28 -0.13 3.95
C LYS A 81 10.89 -0.77 3.86
N PRO A 82 10.39 -1.44 4.92
CA PRO A 82 9.09 -2.13 4.88
C PRO A 82 7.91 -1.23 4.55
N ALA A 83 7.89 0.03 5.01
CA ALA A 83 6.81 0.98 4.70
C ALA A 83 6.66 1.24 3.19
N TYR A 84 7.77 1.28 2.46
CA TYR A 84 7.74 1.46 1.00
C TYR A 84 7.19 0.23 0.28
N VAL A 85 7.40 -0.96 0.85
CA VAL A 85 6.79 -2.20 0.33
C VAL A 85 5.28 -2.16 0.47
N LEU A 86 4.77 -1.79 1.66
CA LEU A 86 3.32 -1.65 1.89
C LEU A 86 2.72 -0.60 0.95
N ASP A 87 3.37 0.55 0.80
CA ASP A 87 2.90 1.63 -0.07
C ASP A 87 2.88 1.19 -1.55
N ALA A 88 3.89 0.49 -2.01
CA ALA A 88 3.94 -0.04 -3.38
C ALA A 88 2.82 -1.05 -3.65
N VAL A 89 2.53 -1.95 -2.71
CA VAL A 89 1.38 -2.88 -2.80
C VAL A 89 0.08 -2.10 -2.85
N LYS A 90 -0.11 -1.12 -1.98
CA LYS A 90 -1.29 -0.24 -1.95
C LYS A 90 -1.49 0.49 -3.28
N GLN A 91 -0.43 1.08 -3.84
CA GLN A 91 -0.48 1.75 -5.14
C GLN A 91 -0.84 0.77 -6.27
N HIS A 92 -0.29 -0.45 -6.25
CA HIS A 92 -0.62 -1.46 -7.23
C HIS A 92 -2.09 -1.85 -7.18
N VAL A 93 -2.66 -2.05 -5.97
CA VAL A 93 -4.09 -2.33 -5.77
C VAL A 93 -4.96 -1.18 -6.27
N ILE A 94 -4.62 0.07 -5.95
CA ILE A 94 -5.39 1.26 -6.38
C ILE A 94 -5.36 1.39 -7.90
N ARG A 95 -4.21 1.20 -8.53
CA ARG A 95 -4.07 1.31 -9.99
C ARG A 95 -4.78 0.18 -10.74
N GLY A 96 -4.79 -1.03 -10.18
CA GLY A 96 -5.47 -2.20 -10.74
C GLY A 96 -7.00 -2.10 -10.66
N LYS A 97 -7.51 -1.52 -9.60
CA LYS A 97 -8.93 -1.18 -9.48
C LYS A 97 -9.14 0.14 -10.21
N LYS A 98 -9.80 0.12 -11.36
CA LYS A 98 -10.32 1.34 -11.99
C LYS A 98 -11.38 1.95 -11.07
N HIS A 99 -10.97 2.55 -9.97
CA HIS A 99 -11.81 3.39 -9.14
C HIS A 99 -12.04 4.70 -9.87
N VAL A 100 -12.89 4.63 -10.85
CA VAL A 100 -13.58 5.81 -11.30
C VAL A 100 -14.69 6.03 -10.26
N ALA A 101 -14.52 7.01 -9.38
CA ALA A 101 -15.65 7.50 -8.62
C ALA A 101 -16.69 7.94 -9.66
N ASN A 102 -17.84 7.28 -9.65
CA ASN A 102 -18.92 7.62 -10.57
C ASN A 102 -19.49 8.98 -10.13
N GLU A 103 -19.20 10.02 -10.89
CA GLU A 103 -19.78 11.37 -10.75
C GLU A 103 -21.31 11.38 -10.62
N PRO A 104 -22.08 10.48 -11.29
CA PRO A 104 -23.54 10.58 -11.30
C PRO A 104 -24.21 10.40 -9.95
N ASN A 105 -23.51 9.90 -8.93
CA ASN A 105 -24.10 9.60 -7.63
C ASN A 105 -23.84 10.66 -6.55
N VAL A 106 -23.27 11.81 -6.92
CA VAL A 106 -23.11 12.93 -5.98
C VAL A 106 -24.36 13.82 -6.07
N GLU A 107 -25.23 13.74 -5.07
CA GLU A 107 -26.36 14.67 -4.93
C GLU A 107 -25.81 16.06 -4.60
N ILE A 108 -25.92 16.96 -5.57
CA ILE A 108 -25.56 18.37 -5.40
C ILE A 108 -26.80 19.11 -4.90
N ASN A 109 -26.72 19.66 -3.69
CA ASN A 109 -27.76 20.47 -3.08
C ASN A 109 -27.24 21.89 -2.79
N GLU A 110 -28.13 22.80 -2.42
CA GLU A 110 -27.81 24.22 -2.16
C GLU A 110 -26.75 24.39 -1.06
N ASN A 111 -26.61 23.43 -0.15
CA ASN A 111 -25.64 23.44 0.94
C ASN A 111 -24.29 22.80 0.55
N THR A 112 -24.14 22.32 -0.69
CA THR A 112 -22.88 21.69 -1.13
C THR A 112 -21.79 22.77 -1.23
N PRO A 113 -20.65 22.62 -0.50
CA PRO A 113 -19.59 23.61 -0.54
C PRO A 113 -19.04 23.80 -1.96
N GLN A 114 -18.93 25.05 -2.41
CA GLN A 114 -18.46 25.39 -3.75
C GLN A 114 -17.06 24.82 -4.04
N GLN A 115 -16.20 24.77 -3.02
CA GLN A 115 -14.86 24.19 -3.15
C GLN A 115 -14.90 22.69 -3.45
N LEU A 116 -15.88 21.96 -2.89
CA LEU A 116 -16.09 20.55 -3.19
C LEU A 116 -16.46 20.36 -4.67
N LEU A 117 -17.37 21.17 -5.20
CA LEU A 117 -17.76 21.14 -6.62
C LEU A 117 -16.56 21.40 -7.52
N VAL A 118 -15.79 22.45 -7.25
CA VAL A 118 -14.60 22.80 -8.04
C VAL A 118 -13.56 21.66 -8.02
N SER A 119 -13.33 21.04 -6.88
CA SER A 119 -12.38 19.93 -6.74
C SER A 119 -12.84 18.67 -7.48
N LEU A 120 -14.13 18.35 -7.42
CA LEU A 120 -14.73 17.24 -8.15
C LEU A 120 -14.61 17.44 -9.65
N PHE A 121 -15.04 18.58 -10.18
CA PHE A 121 -14.96 18.89 -11.61
C PHE A 121 -13.51 18.91 -12.12
N ARG A 122 -12.56 19.42 -11.33
CA ARG A 122 -11.15 19.42 -11.70
C ARG A 122 -10.57 18.02 -11.81
N LYS A 123 -10.97 17.12 -10.90
CA LYS A 123 -10.45 15.75 -10.82
C LYS A 123 -11.05 14.82 -11.87
N TYR A 124 -12.33 15.00 -12.20
CA TYR A 124 -13.09 14.07 -13.04
C TYR A 124 -13.45 14.63 -14.42
N ARG A 125 -13.02 15.84 -14.76
CA ARG A 125 -13.18 16.39 -16.10
C ARG A 125 -12.30 15.61 -17.08
N LYS A 126 -12.95 14.88 -18.00
CA LYS A 126 -12.31 14.28 -19.17
C LYS A 126 -12.05 15.32 -20.24
#